data_0d6503d02db9200a664575b47305ebe5
#
_entry.id   0d6503d02db9200a664575b47305ebe5
#
_cell.length_a   1.000
_cell.length_b   1.000
_cell.length_c   1.000
_cell.angle_alpha   90.00
_cell.angle_beta   90.00
_cell.angle_gamma   90.00
#
_symmetry.space_group_name_H-M   'P 1'
#
loop_
_entity.id
_entity.type
_entity.pdbx_description
1 polymer ?
#
loop_
_entity_poly.entity_id
_entity_poly.type
_entity_poly.pdbx_seq_one_letter_code
_entity_poly.pdbx_strand_id
1 'polypeptide(L)'
;MQVQAGAAHTVGEADFTDLISPAAAVNVGYKFAPALGARLGVSGWQAKAGWVTPSQTYQYKYLQGNLDIMADLSTLFCGFNPKRVFNAYIFGGAGLNHAFDNDEANALDTRSHELEYLWQDKQNLIAGRMGLGCDLRLNDRLAINIEGNANALSDKFNSKKAGNCDWQFNVLVGLNIKLGKSYKKTAPVYYEPEPVVEQPKPQPVVKQPEPEPVAVVVEPMKQNIFFALNSALLQKDQQSKIDAMVAYMEKYPASKVAITGYADKETGNPRINMTLSEKRAKIVADALKDKGIAADRIVTDFKGDTVQPVSYTHLRAHETVLDL
;
A
#
# COMPACT_ATOMS: atom_id res chain seq x y z
N MET A 1 7.70 3.51 13.12
CA MET A 1 7.73 4.31 14.35
C MET A 1 7.39 5.75 13.98
N GLN A 2 6.52 6.40 14.74
CA GLN A 2 6.17 7.81 14.54
C GLN A 2 6.57 8.58 15.78
N VAL A 3 7.14 9.78 15.59
CA VAL A 3 7.45 10.74 16.66
C VAL A 3 6.85 12.05 16.21
N GLN A 4 5.94 12.59 17.02
CA GLN A 4 5.09 13.71 16.64
C GLN A 4 5.00 14.72 17.79
N ALA A 5 4.85 15.99 17.43
CA ALA A 5 4.53 17.08 18.36
C ALA A 5 3.54 18.05 17.69
N GLY A 6 2.79 18.79 18.49
CA GLY A 6 1.80 19.72 17.97
C GLY A 6 0.96 20.33 19.07
N ALA A 7 -0.31 20.53 18.76
CA ALA A 7 -1.26 21.16 19.64
C ALA A 7 -2.46 20.24 19.93
N ALA A 8 -2.96 20.34 21.15
CA ALA A 8 -4.22 19.78 21.60
C ALA A 8 -5.20 20.90 21.93
N HIS A 9 -6.48 20.64 21.72
CA HIS A 9 -7.58 21.49 22.15
C HIS A 9 -8.62 20.65 22.89
N THR A 10 -8.80 20.91 24.17
CA THR A 10 -9.88 20.28 24.95
C THR A 10 -11.13 21.14 24.80
N VAL A 11 -12.23 20.53 24.35
CA VAL A 11 -13.50 21.25 24.19
C VAL A 11 -14.03 21.70 25.56
N GLY A 12 -14.38 22.94 25.64
CA GLY A 12 -14.86 23.55 26.88
C GLY A 12 -15.56 24.88 26.63
N GLU A 13 -15.95 25.58 27.70
CA GLU A 13 -16.70 26.83 27.63
C GLU A 13 -15.83 28.08 27.48
N ALA A 14 -14.52 27.97 27.77
CA ALA A 14 -13.59 29.09 27.58
C ALA A 14 -13.31 29.32 26.07
N ASP A 15 -12.72 30.47 25.76
CA ASP A 15 -12.38 30.83 24.40
C ASP A 15 -11.45 29.78 23.76
N PHE A 16 -11.66 29.52 22.47
CA PHE A 16 -10.94 28.46 21.72
C PHE A 16 -9.40 28.57 21.89
N THR A 17 -8.87 29.77 21.79
CA THR A 17 -7.42 30.02 21.90
C THR A 17 -6.86 29.70 23.26
N ASP A 18 -7.65 29.90 24.31
CA ASP A 18 -7.24 29.71 25.71
C ASP A 18 -7.13 28.22 26.06
N LEU A 19 -7.89 27.36 25.34
CA LEU A 19 -7.90 25.92 25.54
C LEU A 19 -6.87 25.15 24.68
N ILE A 20 -6.07 25.88 23.89
CA ILE A 20 -4.96 25.29 23.15
C ILE A 20 -3.81 24.96 24.10
N SER A 21 -3.27 23.76 23.98
CA SER A 21 -2.16 23.25 24.79
C SER A 21 -1.17 22.43 23.93
N PRO A 22 0.08 22.26 24.36
CA PRO A 22 1.04 21.43 23.66
C PRO A 22 0.67 19.95 23.77
N ALA A 23 0.98 19.20 22.71
CA ALA A 23 0.81 17.75 22.68
C ALA A 23 1.98 17.07 21.96
N ALA A 24 2.30 15.86 22.37
CA ALA A 24 3.29 15.02 21.71
C ALA A 24 2.83 13.56 21.69
N ALA A 25 3.37 12.79 20.75
CA ALA A 25 3.08 11.37 20.65
C ALA A 25 4.28 10.58 20.10
N VAL A 26 4.42 9.36 20.59
CA VAL A 26 5.34 8.36 20.05
C VAL A 26 4.56 7.07 19.83
N ASN A 27 4.63 6.54 18.60
CA ASN A 27 3.88 5.36 18.21
C ASN A 27 4.80 4.34 17.52
N VAL A 28 4.54 3.07 17.75
CA VAL A 28 5.16 1.95 17.04
C VAL A 28 4.05 1.10 16.42
N GLY A 29 4.09 0.93 15.11
CA GLY A 29 3.06 0.20 14.38
C GLY A 29 3.61 -0.96 13.56
N TYR A 30 2.75 -1.89 13.26
CA TYR A 30 3.00 -3.02 12.38
C TYR A 30 1.87 -3.16 11.36
N LYS A 31 2.23 -3.25 10.08
CA LYS A 31 1.30 -3.58 8.99
C LYS A 31 1.26 -5.10 8.82
N PHE A 32 0.14 -5.72 9.13
CA PHE A 32 -0.08 -7.16 8.94
C PHE A 32 -0.72 -7.50 7.58
N ALA A 33 -1.25 -6.48 6.89
CA ALA A 33 -1.70 -6.55 5.50
C ALA A 33 -1.29 -5.28 4.75
N PRO A 34 -1.29 -5.26 3.41
CA PRO A 34 -0.91 -4.08 2.64
C PRO A 34 -1.66 -2.81 3.04
N ALA A 35 -2.95 -2.92 3.33
CA ALA A 35 -3.82 -1.79 3.69
C ALA A 35 -4.16 -1.72 5.18
N LEU A 36 -3.83 -2.74 6.00
CA LEU A 36 -4.23 -2.81 7.39
C LEU A 36 -3.02 -2.95 8.32
N GLY A 37 -3.09 -2.30 9.46
CA GLY A 37 -2.08 -2.34 10.49
C GLY A 37 -2.65 -2.06 11.87
N ALA A 38 -1.82 -2.24 12.88
CA ALA A 38 -2.09 -1.84 14.23
C ALA A 38 -0.90 -1.04 14.77
N ARG A 39 -1.14 -0.16 15.71
CA ARG A 39 -0.09 0.57 16.42
C ARG A 39 -0.36 0.67 17.90
N LEU A 40 0.70 0.62 18.68
CA LEU A 40 0.75 0.99 20.07
C LEU A 40 1.46 2.34 20.18
N GLY A 41 1.01 3.19 21.07
CA GLY A 41 1.63 4.48 21.27
C GLY A 41 1.37 5.07 22.63
N VAL A 42 2.10 6.12 22.90
CA VAL A 42 1.92 6.98 24.07
C VAL A 42 1.78 8.40 23.54
N SER A 43 0.77 9.10 24.01
CA SER A 43 0.54 10.51 23.71
C SER A 43 0.23 11.27 25.00
N GLY A 44 0.44 12.57 24.99
CA GLY A 44 0.13 13.39 26.14
C GLY A 44 0.90 14.70 26.12
N TRP A 45 0.80 15.43 27.14
CA TRP A 45 1.50 16.58 27.67
C TRP A 45 0.56 17.35 28.60
N GLN A 46 -0.17 18.33 28.06
CA GLN A 46 -0.97 19.28 28.82
C GLN A 46 -2.38 19.36 28.23
N ALA A 47 -3.36 19.53 29.10
CA ALA A 47 -4.72 19.87 28.72
C ALA A 47 -5.15 21.12 29.53
N LYS A 48 -6.10 21.86 28.97
CA LYS A 48 -6.64 23.06 29.59
C LYS A 48 -8.16 23.00 29.64
N ALA A 49 -8.74 23.57 30.65
CA ALA A 49 -10.17 23.80 30.78
C ALA A 49 -10.44 25.16 31.44
N GLY A 50 -11.67 25.61 31.41
CA GLY A 50 -12.02 26.91 31.95
C GLY A 50 -13.44 27.32 31.61
N TRP A 51 -13.77 28.59 31.91
CA TRP A 51 -15.03 29.24 31.57
C TRP A 51 -14.82 30.74 31.28
N VAL A 52 -15.81 31.37 30.66
CA VAL A 52 -15.70 32.76 30.16
C VAL A 52 -16.05 33.79 31.24
N THR A 53 -17.03 33.50 32.13
CA THR A 53 -17.52 34.48 33.09
C THR A 53 -17.57 33.89 34.50
N PRO A 54 -16.64 34.32 35.40
CA PRO A 54 -15.45 35.13 35.11
C PRO A 54 -14.49 34.38 34.18
N SER A 55 -13.71 35.08 33.37
CA SER A 55 -12.69 34.46 32.53
C SER A 55 -11.63 33.81 33.40
N GLN A 56 -11.60 32.51 33.41
CA GLN A 56 -10.72 31.70 34.24
C GLN A 56 -10.37 30.40 33.56
N THR A 57 -9.10 30.10 33.46
CA THR A 57 -8.59 28.87 32.88
C THR A 57 -7.66 28.15 33.83
N TYR A 58 -7.56 26.85 33.73
CA TYR A 58 -6.64 26.01 34.47
C TYR A 58 -6.08 24.92 33.57
N GLN A 59 -4.93 24.40 33.92
CA GLN A 59 -4.24 23.38 33.18
C GLN A 59 -3.90 22.19 34.07
N TYR A 60 -3.78 21.07 33.43
CA TYR A 60 -3.36 19.80 34.03
C TYR A 60 -2.59 18.97 33.01
N LYS A 61 -1.88 17.96 33.47
CA LYS A 61 -1.07 17.10 32.62
C LYS A 61 -1.75 15.75 32.42
N TYR A 62 -1.44 15.11 31.29
CA TYR A 62 -1.92 13.75 31.02
C TYR A 62 -0.91 12.95 30.22
N LEU A 63 -0.98 11.65 30.39
CA LEU A 63 -0.29 10.64 29.59
C LEU A 63 -1.30 9.58 29.19
N GLN A 64 -1.37 9.24 27.91
CA GLN A 64 -2.34 8.29 27.37
C GLN A 64 -1.64 7.19 26.58
N GLY A 65 -1.77 5.94 27.05
CA GLY A 65 -1.39 4.76 26.28
C GLY A 65 -2.49 4.42 25.29
N ASN A 66 -2.15 4.16 24.02
CA ASN A 66 -3.09 3.98 22.91
C ASN A 66 -2.87 2.67 22.18
N LEU A 67 -3.95 2.03 21.77
CA LEU A 67 -3.98 0.91 20.82
C LEU A 67 -4.92 1.27 19.68
N ASP A 68 -4.38 1.37 18.46
CA ASP A 68 -5.13 1.75 17.27
C ASP A 68 -5.07 0.68 16.20
N ILE A 69 -6.16 0.49 15.47
CA ILE A 69 -6.22 -0.21 14.18
C ILE A 69 -6.20 0.84 13.08
N MET A 70 -5.37 0.64 12.07
CA MET A 70 -5.13 1.58 10.98
C MET A 70 -5.55 0.99 9.64
N ALA A 71 -6.17 1.82 8.81
CA ALA A 71 -6.49 1.49 7.42
C ALA A 71 -5.83 2.51 6.48
N ASP A 72 -5.01 2.00 5.56
CA ASP A 72 -4.30 2.78 4.55
C ASP A 72 -5.22 3.03 3.36
N LEU A 73 -5.83 4.19 3.31
CA LEU A 73 -6.80 4.59 2.28
C LEU A 73 -6.16 4.63 0.89
N SER A 74 -4.93 5.12 0.81
CA SER A 74 -4.20 5.18 -0.45
C SER A 74 -3.98 3.80 -1.04
N THR A 75 -3.70 2.79 -0.21
CA THR A 75 -3.55 1.41 -0.65
C THR A 75 -4.90 0.76 -0.98
N LEU A 76 -5.97 1.05 -0.21
CA LEU A 76 -7.31 0.53 -0.47
C LEU A 76 -7.87 0.99 -1.81
N PHE A 77 -7.74 2.28 -2.14
CA PHE A 77 -8.33 2.86 -3.34
C PHE A 77 -7.42 2.83 -4.57
N CYS A 78 -6.10 2.91 -4.39
CA CYS A 78 -5.14 3.04 -5.47
C CYS A 78 -4.15 1.86 -5.57
N GLY A 79 -4.40 0.75 -4.84
CA GLY A 79 -3.52 -0.41 -4.80
C GLY A 79 -2.23 -0.18 -4.01
N PHE A 80 -1.49 -1.26 -3.74
CA PHE A 80 -0.24 -1.20 -2.99
C PHE A 80 0.89 -0.64 -3.85
N ASN A 81 1.56 0.41 -3.37
CA ASN A 81 2.76 0.98 -3.99
C ASN A 81 3.78 1.39 -2.92
N PRO A 82 4.88 0.64 -2.74
CA PRO A 82 5.89 0.92 -1.72
C PRO A 82 6.67 2.21 -1.95
N LYS A 83 6.61 2.77 -3.18
CA LYS A 83 7.28 4.02 -3.56
C LYS A 83 6.34 5.22 -3.60
N ARG A 84 5.11 5.08 -3.15
CA ARG A 84 4.13 6.16 -3.11
C ARG A 84 4.67 7.34 -2.29
N VAL A 85 4.54 8.55 -2.83
CA VAL A 85 5.00 9.79 -2.16
C VAL A 85 4.00 10.23 -1.10
N PHE A 86 2.71 10.27 -1.45
CA PHE A 86 1.63 10.65 -0.54
C PHE A 86 0.82 9.42 -0.11
N ASN A 87 0.68 9.19 1.18
CA ASN A 87 -0.10 8.08 1.72
C ASN A 87 -1.08 8.59 2.80
N ALA A 88 -2.38 8.46 2.56
CA ALA A 88 -3.42 8.81 3.51
C ALA A 88 -3.91 7.57 4.26
N TYR A 89 -4.21 7.73 5.55
CA TYR A 89 -4.75 6.67 6.39
C TYR A 89 -5.77 7.19 7.38
N ILE A 90 -6.62 6.29 7.85
CA ILE A 90 -7.50 6.51 9.00
C ILE A 90 -7.17 5.49 10.08
N PHE A 91 -7.57 5.79 11.30
CA PHE A 91 -7.45 4.87 12.41
C PHE A 91 -8.54 5.07 13.45
N GLY A 92 -8.78 4.03 14.22
CA GLY A 92 -9.64 4.06 15.39
C GLY A 92 -9.10 3.12 16.46
N GLY A 93 -9.35 3.44 17.70
CA GLY A 93 -8.81 2.68 18.80
C GLY A 93 -9.31 3.11 20.18
N ALA A 94 -8.62 2.60 21.17
CA ALA A 94 -8.87 2.92 22.57
C ALA A 94 -7.57 3.27 23.28
N GLY A 95 -7.68 4.07 24.35
CA GLY A 95 -6.58 4.48 25.18
C GLY A 95 -6.91 4.40 26.67
N LEU A 96 -5.84 4.29 27.46
CA LEU A 96 -5.88 4.49 28.91
C LEU A 96 -5.21 5.82 29.22
N ASN A 97 -5.98 6.78 29.66
CA ASN A 97 -5.53 8.13 30.00
C ASN A 97 -5.26 8.21 31.51
N HIS A 98 -4.07 8.68 31.84
CA HIS A 98 -3.65 9.00 33.20
C HIS A 98 -3.47 10.51 33.29
N ALA A 99 -4.42 11.20 33.91
CA ALA A 99 -4.36 12.64 34.16
C ALA A 99 -3.81 12.89 35.54
N PHE A 100 -2.98 13.93 35.69
CA PHE A 100 -2.29 14.29 36.91
C PHE A 100 -1.92 15.80 36.94
N ASP A 101 -1.43 16.29 38.07
CA ASP A 101 -1.00 17.69 38.22
C ASP A 101 -2.16 18.69 37.99
N ASN A 102 -3.26 18.50 38.75
CA ASN A 102 -4.49 19.32 38.69
C ASN A 102 -4.49 20.43 39.76
N ASP A 103 -3.33 20.87 40.19
CA ASP A 103 -3.20 21.82 41.33
C ASP A 103 -3.83 23.16 41.01
N GLU A 104 -3.77 23.63 39.76
CA GLU A 104 -4.41 24.88 39.36
C GLU A 104 -5.93 24.80 39.52
N ALA A 105 -6.59 23.70 39.11
CA ALA A 105 -8.02 23.54 39.31
C ALA A 105 -8.39 23.51 40.80
N ASN A 106 -7.56 22.85 41.61
CA ASN A 106 -7.78 22.73 43.06
C ASN A 106 -7.56 24.06 43.82
N ALA A 107 -6.80 24.99 43.23
CA ALA A 107 -6.53 26.30 43.81
C ALA A 107 -7.57 27.39 43.42
N LEU A 108 -8.52 27.06 42.51
CA LEU A 108 -9.52 28.01 42.04
C LEU A 108 -10.56 28.38 43.13
N ASP A 109 -11.03 29.61 43.09
CA ASP A 109 -12.21 30.02 43.86
C ASP A 109 -13.49 29.54 43.18
N THR A 110 -14.06 28.45 43.66
CA THR A 110 -15.22 27.78 43.08
C THR A 110 -16.56 28.36 43.58
N ARG A 111 -16.58 29.47 44.30
CA ARG A 111 -17.83 30.10 44.83
C ARG A 111 -18.82 30.50 43.75
N SER A 112 -18.34 30.82 42.57
CA SER A 112 -19.19 31.22 41.42
C SER A 112 -19.39 30.11 40.39
N HIS A 113 -18.52 29.07 40.36
CA HIS A 113 -18.56 27.94 39.42
C HIS A 113 -18.14 26.68 40.13
N GLU A 114 -19.05 25.73 40.29
CA GLU A 114 -18.79 24.45 40.91
C GLU A 114 -18.11 23.49 39.94
N LEU A 115 -16.94 22.95 40.36
CA LEU A 115 -16.27 21.85 39.67
C LEU A 115 -16.76 20.51 40.25
N GLU A 116 -17.92 20.03 39.82
CA GLU A 116 -18.60 18.88 40.41
C GLU A 116 -17.75 17.59 40.33
N TYR A 117 -16.89 17.47 39.31
CA TYR A 117 -15.97 16.32 39.11
C TYR A 117 -14.51 16.70 39.41
N LEU A 118 -14.29 17.68 40.28
CA LEU A 118 -12.94 18.06 40.68
C LEU A 118 -12.21 16.85 41.28
N TRP A 119 -11.09 16.52 40.66
CA TRP A 119 -10.24 15.42 41.12
C TRP A 119 -8.93 15.99 41.69
N GLN A 120 -8.41 15.29 42.71
CA GLN A 120 -7.16 15.61 43.38
C GLN A 120 -6.09 14.61 42.91
N ASP A 121 -4.85 15.03 42.96
CA ASP A 121 -3.67 14.23 42.59
C ASP A 121 -3.68 13.65 41.17
N LYS A 122 -4.48 12.62 40.92
CA LYS A 122 -4.50 11.89 39.68
C LYS A 122 -5.80 11.14 39.45
N GLN A 123 -6.09 10.85 38.15
CA GLN A 123 -7.17 9.96 37.78
C GLN A 123 -6.84 9.14 36.53
N ASN A 124 -7.50 7.99 36.39
CA ASN A 124 -7.37 7.12 35.24
C ASN A 124 -8.71 7.03 34.51
N LEU A 125 -8.67 7.24 33.19
CA LEU A 125 -9.85 7.27 32.34
C LEU A 125 -9.63 6.40 31.12
N ILE A 126 -10.74 5.86 30.60
CA ILE A 126 -10.72 5.21 29.29
C ILE A 126 -11.02 6.27 28.24
N ALA A 127 -10.29 6.25 27.14
CA ALA A 127 -10.48 7.10 25.99
C ALA A 127 -10.84 6.27 24.75
N GLY A 128 -11.91 6.64 24.05
CA GLY A 128 -12.12 6.24 22.68
C GLY A 128 -11.36 7.20 21.77
N ARG A 129 -10.72 6.72 20.69
CA ARG A 129 -10.03 7.63 19.78
C ARG A 129 -10.23 7.28 18.31
N MET A 130 -10.22 8.29 17.48
CA MET A 130 -10.22 8.14 16.03
C MET A 130 -9.43 9.27 15.40
N GLY A 131 -8.96 9.05 14.18
CA GLY A 131 -8.23 10.09 13.47
C GLY A 131 -7.90 9.71 12.04
N LEU A 132 -7.30 10.68 11.41
CA LEU A 132 -6.81 10.58 10.04
C LEU A 132 -5.42 11.19 9.96
N GLY A 133 -4.62 10.72 9.03
CA GLY A 133 -3.30 11.26 8.82
C GLY A 133 -2.80 11.03 7.41
N CYS A 134 -1.70 11.68 7.11
CA CYS A 134 -0.97 11.46 5.88
C CYS A 134 0.53 11.40 6.11
N ASP A 135 1.18 10.60 5.30
CA ASP A 135 2.63 10.50 5.21
C ASP A 135 3.11 11.07 3.87
N LEU A 136 4.05 11.98 3.92
CA LEU A 136 4.79 12.50 2.77
C LEU A 136 6.19 11.87 2.77
N ARG A 137 6.41 10.93 1.87
CA ARG A 137 7.67 10.18 1.78
C ARG A 137 8.83 11.07 1.36
N LEU A 138 9.87 11.11 2.18
CA LEU A 138 11.14 11.77 1.89
C LEU A 138 12.14 10.79 1.23
N ASN A 139 12.23 9.58 1.78
CA ASN A 139 13.07 8.50 1.27
C ASN A 139 12.50 7.12 1.65
N ASP A 140 13.25 6.04 1.46
CA ASP A 140 12.77 4.67 1.72
C ASP A 140 12.49 4.40 3.21
N ARG A 141 13.06 5.20 4.12
CA ARG A 141 12.93 5.01 5.57
C ARG A 141 12.21 6.12 6.29
N LEU A 142 12.14 7.33 5.70
CA LEU A 142 11.60 8.51 6.36
C LEU A 142 10.44 9.11 5.58
N ALA A 143 9.41 9.54 6.31
CA ALA A 143 8.32 10.36 5.80
C ALA A 143 7.98 11.45 6.82
N ILE A 144 7.54 12.62 6.35
CA ILE A 144 6.85 13.59 7.20
C ILE A 144 5.45 13.04 7.43
N ASN A 145 5.03 13.08 8.68
CA ASN A 145 3.69 12.66 9.08
C ASN A 145 2.90 13.86 9.60
N ILE A 146 1.66 13.99 9.18
CA ILE A 146 0.69 14.95 9.68
C ILE A 146 -0.54 14.16 10.10
N GLU A 147 -1.00 14.34 11.34
CA GLU A 147 -2.12 13.61 11.91
C GLU A 147 -3.08 14.51 12.66
N GLY A 148 -4.38 14.35 12.41
CA GLY A 148 -5.46 14.90 13.21
C GLY A 148 -6.20 13.78 13.93
N ASN A 149 -6.44 13.91 15.23
CA ASN A 149 -7.20 12.93 15.98
C ASN A 149 -8.14 13.55 17.01
N ALA A 150 -9.20 12.83 17.32
CA ALA A 150 -10.18 13.14 18.34
C ALA A 150 -10.17 12.05 19.40
N ASN A 151 -10.15 12.44 20.65
CA ASN A 151 -10.26 11.55 21.81
C ASN A 151 -11.55 11.90 22.57
N ALA A 152 -12.38 10.90 22.79
CA ALA A 152 -13.56 10.97 23.64
C ALA A 152 -13.20 10.38 25.01
N LEU A 153 -13.18 11.20 26.03
CA LEU A 153 -12.86 10.85 27.40
C LEU A 153 -14.11 10.89 28.29
N SER A 154 -14.02 10.37 29.48
CA SER A 154 -15.08 10.53 30.49
C SER A 154 -15.27 12.02 30.84
N ASP A 155 -16.50 12.42 31.14
CA ASP A 155 -16.92 13.74 31.62
C ASP A 155 -16.15 14.24 32.88
N LYS A 156 -15.26 13.41 33.41
CA LYS A 156 -14.40 13.76 34.55
C LYS A 156 -13.04 14.30 34.13
N PHE A 157 -12.71 14.29 32.86
CA PHE A 157 -11.36 14.64 32.40
C PHE A 157 -11.04 16.10 32.67
N ASN A 158 -11.96 17.00 32.43
CA ASN A 158 -11.80 18.43 32.61
C ASN A 158 -12.27 18.97 33.97
N SER A 159 -12.60 18.08 34.94
CA SER A 159 -13.13 18.40 36.27
C SER A 159 -14.53 19.03 36.30
N LYS A 160 -15.17 19.27 35.19
CA LYS A 160 -16.51 19.83 35.04
C LYS A 160 -17.52 18.72 34.80
N LYS A 161 -18.80 19.00 35.03
CA LYS A 161 -19.89 18.08 34.69
C LYS A 161 -20.72 18.67 33.56
N ALA A 162 -20.66 18.08 32.40
CA ALA A 162 -21.45 18.44 31.25
C ALA A 162 -22.50 17.37 30.89
N GLY A 163 -22.43 16.17 31.47
CA GLY A 163 -23.33 15.04 31.20
C GLY A 163 -23.03 14.34 29.86
N ASN A 164 -21.90 14.60 29.24
CA ASN A 164 -21.42 13.98 28.00
C ASN A 164 -19.91 13.70 28.07
N CYS A 165 -19.37 13.12 27.00
CA CYS A 165 -17.91 12.90 26.93
C CYS A 165 -17.15 14.21 26.77
N ASP A 166 -16.01 14.31 27.44
CA ASP A 166 -15.01 15.34 27.17
C ASP A 166 -14.27 15.02 25.89
N TRP A 167 -14.27 15.97 24.96
CA TRP A 167 -13.59 15.83 23.68
C TRP A 167 -12.25 16.57 23.69
N GLN A 168 -11.22 15.89 23.22
CA GLN A 168 -9.93 16.48 22.95
C GLN A 168 -9.49 16.22 21.53
N PHE A 169 -9.19 17.27 20.79
CA PHE A 169 -8.69 17.24 19.43
C PHE A 169 -7.20 17.53 19.42
N ASN A 170 -6.45 16.75 18.67
CA ASN A 170 -5.01 16.96 18.50
C ASN A 170 -4.68 17.12 17.01
N VAL A 171 -3.77 18.04 16.73
CA VAL A 171 -3.10 18.19 15.42
C VAL A 171 -1.61 18.04 15.64
N LEU A 172 -1.03 17.00 15.06
CA LEU A 172 0.34 16.60 15.29
C LEU A 172 1.11 16.54 13.97
N VAL A 173 2.34 16.99 13.99
CA VAL A 173 3.30 16.89 12.87
C VAL A 173 4.56 16.20 13.37
N GLY A 174 5.16 15.36 12.55
CA GLY A 174 6.36 14.65 12.97
C GLY A 174 6.97 13.81 11.87
N LEU A 175 7.71 12.81 12.29
CA LEU A 175 8.42 11.89 11.41
C LEU A 175 7.88 10.48 11.56
N ASN A 176 7.64 9.84 10.43
CA ASN A 176 7.38 8.41 10.34
C ASN A 176 8.65 7.70 9.88
N ILE A 177 9.22 6.83 10.73
CA ILE A 177 10.47 6.11 10.53
C ILE A 177 10.13 4.63 10.30
N LYS A 178 10.44 4.09 9.11
CA LYS A 178 10.29 2.68 8.79
C LYS A 178 11.46 1.88 9.36
N LEU A 179 11.19 1.05 10.37
CA LEU A 179 12.21 0.25 11.08
C LEU A 179 12.54 -1.06 10.36
N GLY A 180 11.62 -1.60 9.56
CA GLY A 180 11.78 -2.84 8.82
C GLY A 180 12.00 -2.65 7.33
N LYS A 181 12.20 -3.76 6.61
CA LYS A 181 12.17 -3.77 5.15
C LYS A 181 10.72 -3.52 4.71
N SER A 182 10.48 -2.51 3.89
CA SER A 182 9.14 -2.14 3.43
C SER A 182 8.54 -3.14 2.44
N TYR A 183 9.37 -3.95 1.79
CA TYR A 183 8.99 -5.04 0.88
C TYR A 183 10.13 -6.03 0.75
N LYS A 184 9.82 -7.31 0.51
CA LYS A 184 10.81 -8.29 0.08
C LYS A 184 11.02 -8.09 -1.42
N LYS A 185 12.24 -7.76 -1.84
CA LYS A 185 12.60 -8.00 -3.24
C LYS A 185 12.52 -9.51 -3.44
N THR A 186 11.64 -9.96 -4.31
CA THR A 186 11.68 -11.34 -4.78
C THR A 186 13.06 -11.52 -5.41
N ALA A 187 13.87 -12.41 -4.87
CA ALA A 187 15.09 -12.80 -5.54
C ALA A 187 14.69 -13.35 -6.92
N PRO A 188 15.39 -13.02 -8.00
CA PRO A 188 15.14 -13.67 -9.27
C PRO A 188 15.25 -15.17 -9.03
N VAL A 189 14.21 -15.91 -9.40
CA VAL A 189 14.25 -17.36 -9.41
C VAL A 189 15.26 -17.72 -10.48
N TYR A 190 16.49 -18.04 -10.08
CA TYR A 190 17.42 -18.68 -10.95
C TYR A 190 16.85 -20.09 -11.19
N TYR A 191 16.26 -20.31 -12.33
CA TYR A 191 16.14 -21.66 -12.85
C TYR A 191 17.57 -22.08 -13.18
N GLU A 192 18.14 -22.93 -12.34
CA GLU A 192 19.29 -23.73 -12.74
C GLU A 192 18.87 -24.42 -14.04
N PRO A 193 19.60 -24.23 -15.16
CA PRO A 193 19.26 -24.96 -16.38
C PRO A 193 19.24 -26.44 -15.99
N GLU A 194 18.18 -27.15 -16.34
CA GLU A 194 18.10 -28.59 -16.12
C GLU A 194 19.42 -29.19 -16.59
N PRO A 195 20.05 -30.08 -15.79
CA PRO A 195 21.31 -30.69 -16.19
C PRO A 195 21.12 -31.26 -17.60
N VAL A 196 21.92 -30.75 -18.52
CA VAL A 196 21.95 -31.31 -19.88
C VAL A 196 22.19 -32.79 -19.69
N VAL A 197 21.14 -33.60 -19.92
CA VAL A 197 21.27 -35.05 -19.95
C VAL A 197 22.23 -35.28 -21.09
N GLU A 198 23.51 -35.63 -20.74
CA GLU A 198 24.47 -36.05 -21.76
C GLU A 198 23.82 -37.17 -22.58
N GLN A 199 23.53 -36.86 -23.83
CA GLN A 199 23.08 -37.89 -24.76
C GLN A 199 24.10 -39.02 -24.75
N PRO A 200 23.69 -40.30 -24.65
CA PRO A 200 24.60 -41.43 -24.68
C PRO A 200 25.50 -41.32 -25.91
N LYS A 201 26.81 -41.45 -25.72
CA LYS A 201 27.81 -41.48 -26.80
C LYS A 201 27.33 -42.43 -27.91
N PRO A 202 27.39 -42.00 -29.19
CA PRO A 202 26.92 -42.83 -30.30
C PRO A 202 27.66 -44.15 -30.33
N GLN A 203 26.93 -45.26 -30.30
CA GLN A 203 27.45 -46.58 -30.59
C GLN A 203 27.86 -46.68 -32.08
N PRO A 204 28.83 -47.51 -32.44
CA PRO A 204 29.40 -47.56 -33.80
C PRO A 204 28.35 -47.90 -34.84
N VAL A 205 28.29 -47.09 -35.88
CA VAL A 205 27.34 -47.14 -36.97
C VAL A 205 27.50 -48.43 -37.79
N VAL A 206 26.47 -49.25 -37.77
CA VAL A 206 26.22 -50.27 -38.82
C VAL A 206 25.59 -49.55 -40.01
N LYS A 207 26.21 -49.62 -41.19
CA LYS A 207 25.74 -49.03 -42.44
C LYS A 207 24.33 -49.50 -42.77
N GLN A 208 23.40 -48.59 -42.97
CA GLN A 208 22.13 -48.80 -43.67
C GLN A 208 21.84 -47.65 -44.65
N PRO A 209 20.99 -47.89 -45.63
CA PRO A 209 21.05 -47.24 -46.93
C PRO A 209 20.27 -45.89 -46.97
N GLU A 210 20.74 -45.07 -47.83
CA GLU A 210 20.18 -43.89 -48.55
C GLU A 210 19.15 -42.95 -47.87
N PRO A 211 19.38 -41.62 -47.92
CA PRO A 211 18.79 -40.65 -47.03
C PRO A 211 17.39 -40.24 -47.42
N GLU A 212 16.48 -40.29 -46.41
CA GLU A 212 15.24 -39.51 -46.43
C GLU A 212 15.54 -38.01 -46.34
N PRO A 213 14.68 -37.12 -46.85
CA PRO A 213 14.97 -35.69 -46.97
C PRO A 213 15.22 -35.04 -45.61
N VAL A 214 16.33 -34.33 -45.51
CA VAL A 214 16.78 -33.57 -44.32
C VAL A 214 15.69 -32.64 -43.88
N ALA A 215 15.08 -32.87 -42.71
CA ALA A 215 14.22 -31.89 -42.06
C ALA A 215 15.04 -30.62 -41.76
N VAL A 216 14.69 -29.53 -42.39
CA VAL A 216 15.29 -28.21 -42.13
C VAL A 216 14.98 -27.84 -40.68
N VAL A 217 16.00 -27.83 -39.84
CA VAL A 217 15.88 -27.34 -38.45
C VAL A 217 15.61 -25.85 -38.55
N VAL A 218 14.35 -25.46 -38.37
CA VAL A 218 13.92 -24.06 -38.35
C VAL A 218 14.12 -23.54 -36.93
N GLU A 219 14.96 -22.50 -36.76
CA GLU A 219 15.10 -21.85 -35.46
C GLU A 219 13.77 -21.19 -35.08
N PRO A 220 13.23 -21.46 -33.88
CA PRO A 220 11.98 -20.85 -33.43
C PRO A 220 12.14 -19.33 -33.22
N MET A 221 11.17 -18.57 -33.71
CA MET A 221 11.14 -17.09 -33.53
C MET A 221 10.34 -16.73 -32.28
N LYS A 222 10.92 -15.89 -31.43
CA LYS A 222 10.25 -15.31 -30.24
C LYS A 222 10.13 -13.80 -30.34
N GLN A 223 8.97 -13.26 -29.97
CA GLN A 223 8.70 -11.83 -29.97
C GLN A 223 7.93 -11.41 -28.71
N ASN A 224 8.32 -10.32 -28.08
CA ASN A 224 7.64 -9.72 -26.94
C ASN A 224 6.83 -8.50 -27.40
N ILE A 225 5.51 -8.55 -27.14
CA ILE A 225 4.59 -7.45 -27.44
C ILE A 225 4.26 -6.73 -26.13
N PHE A 226 4.47 -5.41 -26.09
CA PHE A 226 4.26 -4.59 -24.90
C PHE A 226 2.97 -3.79 -24.99
N PHE A 227 2.28 -3.66 -23.85
CA PHE A 227 1.06 -2.90 -23.72
C PHE A 227 1.22 -1.80 -22.67
N ALA A 228 0.48 -0.69 -22.82
CA ALA A 228 0.41 0.33 -21.80
C ALA A 228 -0.25 -0.19 -20.51
N LEU A 229 0.03 0.47 -19.40
CA LEU A 229 -0.53 0.11 -18.09
C LEU A 229 -2.07 0.06 -18.15
N ASN A 230 -2.66 -1.00 -17.60
CA ASN A 230 -4.11 -1.27 -17.61
C ASN A 230 -4.77 -1.24 -18.99
N SER A 231 -4.01 -1.44 -20.06
CA SER A 231 -4.48 -1.43 -21.44
C SER A 231 -4.21 -2.75 -22.14
N ALA A 232 -5.12 -3.14 -23.02
CA ALA A 232 -4.94 -4.20 -24.01
C ALA A 232 -4.89 -3.64 -25.44
N LEU A 233 -4.68 -2.34 -25.62
CA LEU A 233 -4.60 -1.70 -26.93
C LEU A 233 -3.21 -1.92 -27.53
N LEU A 234 -3.16 -2.54 -28.72
CA LEU A 234 -1.92 -2.76 -29.45
C LEU A 234 -1.36 -1.39 -29.92
N GLN A 235 -0.16 -1.04 -29.44
CA GLN A 235 0.49 0.22 -29.77
C GLN A 235 1.10 0.16 -31.18
N LYS A 236 1.17 1.30 -31.87
CA LYS A 236 1.68 1.40 -33.24
C LYS A 236 3.15 0.95 -33.37
N ASP A 237 3.95 1.19 -32.36
CA ASP A 237 5.36 0.79 -32.31
C ASP A 237 5.55 -0.74 -32.15
N GLN A 238 4.51 -1.47 -31.71
CA GLN A 238 4.52 -2.92 -31.60
C GLN A 238 4.08 -3.63 -32.92
N GLN A 239 3.51 -2.87 -33.86
CA GLN A 239 2.99 -3.41 -35.12
C GLN A 239 4.07 -4.11 -35.94
N SER A 240 5.28 -3.57 -35.98
CA SER A 240 6.42 -4.16 -36.69
C SER A 240 6.78 -5.58 -36.22
N LYS A 241 6.54 -5.89 -34.95
CA LYS A 241 6.78 -7.22 -34.39
C LYS A 241 5.72 -8.21 -34.85
N ILE A 242 4.46 -7.78 -34.97
CA ILE A 242 3.38 -8.57 -35.57
C ILE A 242 3.71 -8.86 -37.03
N ASP A 243 4.16 -7.84 -37.79
CA ASP A 243 4.53 -8.00 -39.19
C ASP A 243 5.69 -8.96 -39.38
N ALA A 244 6.70 -8.93 -38.52
CA ALA A 244 7.82 -9.84 -38.52
C ALA A 244 7.35 -11.31 -38.25
N MET A 245 6.40 -11.51 -37.33
CA MET A 245 5.82 -12.82 -37.05
C MET A 245 5.01 -13.34 -38.22
N VAL A 246 4.20 -12.51 -38.87
CA VAL A 246 3.46 -12.87 -40.08
C VAL A 246 4.42 -13.32 -41.17
N ALA A 247 5.47 -12.53 -41.48
CA ALA A 247 6.48 -12.88 -42.48
C ALA A 247 7.19 -14.21 -42.18
N TYR A 248 7.46 -14.47 -40.87
CA TYR A 248 8.02 -15.78 -40.49
C TYR A 248 7.03 -16.91 -40.73
N MET A 249 5.76 -16.76 -40.33
CA MET A 249 4.74 -17.79 -40.51
C MET A 249 4.37 -18.03 -42.00
N GLU A 250 4.49 -17.03 -42.85
CA GLU A 250 4.36 -17.14 -44.30
C GLU A 250 5.53 -17.94 -44.91
N LYS A 251 6.75 -17.67 -44.43
CA LYS A 251 7.97 -18.39 -44.83
C LYS A 251 7.91 -19.88 -44.44
N TYR A 252 7.26 -20.18 -43.29
CA TYR A 252 7.14 -21.53 -42.75
C TYR A 252 5.68 -21.94 -42.57
N PRO A 253 4.99 -22.41 -43.63
CA PRO A 253 3.55 -22.68 -43.59
C PRO A 253 3.11 -23.73 -42.56
N ALA A 254 3.99 -24.66 -42.16
CA ALA A 254 3.72 -25.66 -41.14
C ALA A 254 3.88 -25.17 -39.69
N SER A 255 4.42 -23.97 -39.48
CA SER A 255 4.62 -23.43 -38.12
C SER A 255 3.31 -23.02 -37.45
N LYS A 256 3.27 -23.12 -36.10
CA LYS A 256 2.18 -22.63 -35.26
C LYS A 256 2.74 -21.58 -34.31
N VAL A 257 1.92 -20.61 -33.92
CA VAL A 257 2.28 -19.59 -32.94
C VAL A 257 1.52 -19.82 -31.63
N ALA A 258 2.25 -19.85 -30.53
CA ALA A 258 1.67 -19.82 -29.19
C ALA A 258 1.76 -18.41 -28.63
N ILE A 259 0.63 -17.83 -28.20
CA ILE A 259 0.51 -16.49 -27.67
C ILE A 259 0.15 -16.62 -26.20
N THR A 260 1.03 -16.19 -25.29
CA THR A 260 0.73 -16.20 -23.87
C THR A 260 0.63 -14.77 -23.34
N GLY A 261 -0.55 -14.41 -22.84
CA GLY A 261 -0.81 -13.10 -22.24
C GLY A 261 -0.41 -13.05 -20.77
N TYR A 262 0.18 -11.92 -20.37
CA TYR A 262 0.56 -11.64 -18.99
C TYR A 262 0.05 -10.29 -18.54
N ALA A 263 -0.09 -10.12 -17.22
CA ALA A 263 -0.36 -8.85 -16.57
C ALA A 263 0.55 -8.69 -15.36
N ASP A 264 0.81 -7.42 -15.00
CA ASP A 264 1.71 -7.09 -13.90
C ASP A 264 1.07 -7.40 -12.55
N LYS A 265 1.80 -8.07 -11.67
CA LYS A 265 1.38 -8.39 -10.31
C LYS A 265 1.33 -7.15 -9.40
N GLU A 266 2.07 -6.11 -9.74
CA GLU A 266 2.12 -4.88 -8.93
C GLU A 266 0.90 -3.97 -9.15
N THR A 267 0.07 -4.24 -10.17
CA THR A 267 -1.12 -3.44 -10.51
C THR A 267 -2.35 -4.31 -10.65
N GLY A 268 -3.49 -3.82 -10.15
CA GLY A 268 -4.76 -4.55 -10.18
C GLY A 268 -4.89 -5.63 -9.11
N ASN A 269 -5.77 -6.57 -9.35
CA ASN A 269 -5.96 -7.77 -8.53
C ASN A 269 -5.94 -9.01 -9.44
N PRO A 270 -5.79 -10.25 -8.89
CA PRO A 270 -5.66 -11.47 -9.70
C PRO A 270 -6.79 -11.66 -10.74
N ARG A 271 -8.02 -11.30 -10.40
CA ARG A 271 -9.18 -11.42 -11.31
C ARG A 271 -9.09 -10.42 -12.48
N ILE A 272 -8.72 -9.17 -12.18
CA ILE A 272 -8.53 -8.12 -13.21
C ILE A 272 -7.35 -8.48 -14.09
N ASN A 273 -6.24 -8.94 -13.50
CA ASN A 273 -5.03 -9.31 -14.21
C ASN A 273 -5.25 -10.53 -15.13
N MET A 274 -6.04 -11.51 -14.70
CA MET A 274 -6.44 -12.63 -15.54
C MET A 274 -7.23 -12.16 -16.76
N THR A 275 -8.26 -11.32 -16.56
CA THR A 275 -9.05 -10.76 -17.67
C THR A 275 -8.22 -9.88 -18.60
N LEU A 276 -7.28 -9.11 -18.06
CA LEU A 276 -6.40 -8.24 -18.85
C LEU A 276 -5.44 -9.06 -19.72
N SER A 277 -4.85 -10.11 -19.15
CA SER A 277 -3.95 -11.01 -19.88
C SER A 277 -4.67 -11.77 -21.01
N GLU A 278 -5.91 -12.23 -20.77
CA GLU A 278 -6.76 -12.82 -21.79
C GLU A 278 -7.05 -11.86 -22.95
N LYS A 279 -7.44 -10.60 -22.63
CA LYS A 279 -7.69 -9.58 -23.64
C LYS A 279 -6.45 -9.26 -24.48
N ARG A 280 -5.27 -9.21 -23.87
CA ARG A 280 -3.99 -8.97 -24.55
C ARG A 280 -3.66 -10.09 -25.53
N ALA A 281 -3.74 -11.36 -25.07
CA ALA A 281 -3.52 -12.50 -25.93
C ALA A 281 -4.49 -12.51 -27.11
N LYS A 282 -5.77 -12.22 -26.87
CA LYS A 282 -6.81 -12.18 -27.90
C LYS A 282 -6.55 -11.10 -28.96
N ILE A 283 -6.18 -9.87 -28.55
CA ILE A 283 -5.90 -8.76 -29.48
C ILE A 283 -4.71 -9.09 -30.40
N VAL A 284 -3.67 -9.73 -29.87
CA VAL A 284 -2.53 -10.19 -30.68
C VAL A 284 -2.95 -11.28 -31.65
N ALA A 285 -3.76 -12.27 -31.19
CA ALA A 285 -4.29 -13.31 -32.04
C ALA A 285 -5.17 -12.77 -33.18
N ASP A 286 -6.02 -11.79 -32.85
CA ASP A 286 -6.90 -11.17 -33.83
C ASP A 286 -6.08 -10.36 -34.86
N ALA A 287 -5.03 -9.63 -34.41
CA ALA A 287 -4.12 -8.91 -35.33
C ALA A 287 -3.37 -9.84 -36.28
N LEU A 288 -3.01 -11.07 -35.86
CA LEU A 288 -2.42 -12.07 -36.75
C LEU A 288 -3.44 -12.65 -37.76
N LYS A 289 -4.69 -12.89 -37.30
CA LYS A 289 -5.78 -13.33 -38.18
C LYS A 289 -6.13 -12.28 -39.23
N ASP A 290 -6.21 -11.02 -38.86
CA ASP A 290 -6.48 -9.90 -39.76
C ASP A 290 -5.39 -9.75 -40.85
N LYS A 291 -4.19 -10.27 -40.57
CA LYS A 291 -3.08 -10.35 -41.54
C LYS A 291 -3.00 -11.67 -42.29
N GLY A 292 -4.03 -12.51 -42.19
CA GLY A 292 -4.17 -13.71 -43.00
C GLY A 292 -3.64 -15.01 -42.38
N ILE A 293 -3.20 -15.00 -41.12
CA ILE A 293 -2.79 -16.26 -40.45
C ILE A 293 -4.03 -17.07 -40.04
N ALA A 294 -4.08 -18.33 -40.47
CA ALA A 294 -5.19 -19.23 -40.22
C ALA A 294 -5.36 -19.51 -38.70
N ALA A 295 -6.60 -19.56 -38.23
CA ALA A 295 -6.90 -19.67 -36.81
C ALA A 295 -6.40 -20.97 -36.15
N ASP A 296 -6.30 -22.06 -36.90
CA ASP A 296 -5.79 -23.37 -36.47
C ASP A 296 -4.27 -23.39 -36.24
N ARG A 297 -3.59 -22.32 -36.69
CA ARG A 297 -2.16 -22.10 -36.49
C ARG A 297 -1.88 -21.19 -35.28
N ILE A 298 -2.91 -20.67 -34.60
CA ILE A 298 -2.77 -19.75 -33.48
C ILE A 298 -3.30 -20.42 -32.21
N VAL A 299 -2.45 -20.57 -31.22
CA VAL A 299 -2.82 -21.07 -29.88
C VAL A 299 -2.71 -19.91 -28.89
N THR A 300 -3.74 -19.69 -28.11
CA THR A 300 -3.75 -18.61 -27.11
C THR A 300 -3.81 -19.16 -25.69
N ASP A 301 -3.00 -18.62 -24.80
CA ASP A 301 -2.97 -18.90 -23.37
C ASP A 301 -2.89 -17.58 -22.60
N PHE A 302 -3.23 -17.59 -21.31
CA PHE A 302 -3.13 -16.41 -20.46
C PHE A 302 -2.83 -16.81 -19.02
N LYS A 303 -1.90 -16.11 -18.38
CA LYS A 303 -1.37 -16.44 -17.06
C LYS A 303 -1.70 -15.40 -15.99
N GLY A 304 -2.41 -14.31 -16.36
CA GLY A 304 -2.66 -13.22 -15.42
C GLY A 304 -1.35 -12.67 -14.86
N ASP A 305 -1.28 -12.64 -13.54
CA ASP A 305 -0.11 -12.24 -12.75
C ASP A 305 0.59 -13.43 -12.05
N THR A 306 0.23 -14.67 -12.39
CA THR A 306 0.79 -15.87 -11.76
C THR A 306 2.23 -16.13 -12.17
N VAL A 307 2.61 -15.70 -13.37
CA VAL A 307 3.98 -15.80 -13.91
C VAL A 307 4.37 -14.41 -14.40
N GLN A 308 5.54 -13.94 -13.97
CA GLN A 308 6.13 -12.71 -14.51
C GLN A 308 7.18 -13.13 -15.54
N PRO A 309 7.01 -12.81 -16.82
CA PRO A 309 8.08 -12.99 -17.79
C PRO A 309 9.29 -12.17 -17.34
N VAL A 310 10.47 -12.79 -17.36
CA VAL A 310 11.71 -12.14 -16.91
C VAL A 310 12.03 -11.01 -17.87
N SER A 311 11.71 -9.79 -17.50
CA SER A 311 12.09 -8.59 -18.25
C SER A 311 13.12 -7.79 -17.49
N TYR A 312 14.24 -7.56 -18.14
CA TYR A 312 15.27 -6.66 -17.68
C TYR A 312 14.81 -5.21 -17.71
N THR A 313 14.93 -4.53 -16.55
CA THR A 313 15.13 -3.10 -16.32
C THR A 313 14.33 -2.09 -17.14
N HIS A 314 13.53 -1.31 -16.41
CA HIS A 314 13.13 0.06 -16.73
C HIS A 314 12.28 0.25 -17.98
N LEU A 315 11.06 -0.28 -17.91
CA LEU A 315 9.88 0.45 -18.41
C LEU A 315 8.65 -0.38 -18.02
N ARG A 316 7.68 0.24 -17.40
CA ARG A 316 6.40 -0.36 -16.98
C ARG A 316 5.53 -0.65 -18.21
N ALA A 317 5.81 -1.71 -18.90
CA ALA A 317 4.97 -2.23 -19.96
C ALA A 317 4.74 -3.72 -19.72
N HIS A 318 3.50 -4.15 -19.90
CA HIS A 318 3.08 -5.53 -19.65
C HIS A 318 3.28 -6.36 -20.91
N GLU A 319 3.91 -7.51 -20.77
CA GLU A 319 4.33 -8.34 -21.90
C GLU A 319 3.27 -9.37 -22.30
N THR A 320 3.09 -9.52 -23.61
CA THR A 320 2.54 -10.72 -24.20
C THR A 320 3.66 -11.37 -25.02
N VAL A 321 4.05 -12.60 -24.67
CA VAL A 321 5.12 -13.34 -25.34
C VAL A 321 4.51 -14.16 -26.46
N LEU A 322 5.10 -14.06 -27.65
CA LEU A 322 4.82 -14.93 -28.80
C LEU A 322 5.93 -15.96 -28.87
N ASP A 323 5.61 -17.25 -28.58
CA ASP A 323 6.51 -18.38 -28.76
C ASP A 323 6.07 -19.20 -29.97
N LEU A 324 7.01 -19.56 -30.81
CA LEU A 324 6.83 -20.49 -31.96
C LEU A 324 7.46 -21.83 -31.68
#